data_8de729e172dce25aaea335da9f221c2e
#
_entry.id   8de729e172dce25aaea335da9f221c2e
#
_cell.length_a   1.000
_cell.length_b   1.000
_cell.length_c   1.000
_cell.angle_alpha   90.00
_cell.angle_beta   90.00
_cell.angle_gamma   90.00
#
_symmetry.space_group_name_H-M   'P 1'
#
loop_
_entity.id
_entity.type
_entity.pdbx_description
1 polymer ?
#
loop_
_entity_poly.entity_id
_entity_poly.type
_entity_poly.pdbx_seq_one_letter_code
_entity_poly.pdbx_strand_id
1 'polypeptide(L)'
;QDKGDYWWELRACDYYDEFEKPKIIYPNILKRPEFTFDIKGWYTNQKCFIISIDDKYLLGFLNSKLNHYLFEKYLPKLRGGFYEPSYVFFKNFPIKKIDFMKKSEKLAHDEIIKHVDLLLQLNEELKDTKLPAKAEQIKQRIAHSEEKINQLVYQLYELTPEEIKLVEESVNG
;
A
#
# COMPACT_ATOMS: atom_id res chain seq x y z
N GLN A 1 15.66 23.43 16.25
CA GLN A 1 14.64 23.50 15.19
C GLN A 1 15.34 23.91 13.91
N ASP A 2 15.28 23.06 12.89
CA ASP A 2 15.91 23.31 11.59
C ASP A 2 15.22 24.52 10.94
N LYS A 3 16.01 25.53 10.58
CA LYS A 3 15.55 26.75 9.92
C LYS A 3 16.10 26.80 8.51
N GLY A 4 15.36 27.43 7.59
CA GLY A 4 15.89 27.90 6.31
C GLY A 4 16.83 29.07 6.48
N ASP A 5 17.25 29.67 5.37
CA ASP A 5 18.16 30.82 5.37
C ASP A 5 17.49 32.07 5.98
N TYR A 6 16.17 32.14 5.92
CA TYR A 6 15.37 33.21 6.51
C TYR A 6 14.43 32.68 7.60
N TRP A 7 14.01 33.57 8.52
CA TRP A 7 13.19 33.22 9.68
C TRP A 7 11.79 32.66 9.33
N TRP A 8 11.29 32.93 8.12
CA TRP A 8 10.02 32.44 7.60
C TRP A 8 10.16 31.16 6.75
N GLU A 9 11.38 30.74 6.48
CA GLU A 9 11.63 29.56 5.67
C GLU A 9 11.71 28.30 6.52
N LEU A 10 11.24 27.22 5.97
CA LEU A 10 11.50 25.88 6.46
C LEU A 10 12.92 25.45 6.01
N ARG A 11 13.46 24.42 6.66
CA ARG A 11 14.70 23.79 6.24
C ARG A 11 14.67 23.45 4.74
N ALA A 12 15.75 23.71 4.05
CA ALA A 12 15.94 23.25 2.68
C ALA A 12 15.71 21.73 2.58
N CYS A 13 14.94 21.33 1.60
CA CYS A 13 14.59 19.93 1.35
C CYS A 13 14.95 19.60 -0.09
N ASP A 14 15.96 18.75 -0.29
CA ASP A 14 16.47 18.40 -1.62
C ASP A 14 15.51 17.49 -2.43
N TYR A 15 14.41 17.05 -1.80
CA TYR A 15 13.43 16.14 -2.41
C TYR A 15 12.03 16.76 -2.58
N TYR A 16 11.91 18.09 -2.64
CA TYR A 16 10.60 18.74 -2.91
C TYR A 16 10.00 18.26 -4.22
N ASP A 17 10.81 18.09 -5.26
CA ASP A 17 10.36 17.62 -6.57
C ASP A 17 9.75 16.21 -6.54
N GLU A 18 10.06 15.41 -5.52
CA GLU A 18 9.48 14.08 -5.36
C GLU A 18 8.00 14.13 -4.96
N PHE A 19 7.55 15.24 -4.36
CA PHE A 19 6.14 15.43 -4.04
C PHE A 19 5.28 15.71 -5.27
N GLU A 20 5.87 16.26 -6.33
CA GLU A 20 5.17 16.56 -7.59
C GLU A 20 4.98 15.31 -8.47
N LYS A 21 5.76 14.25 -8.24
CA LYS A 21 5.70 13.01 -9.01
C LYS A 21 4.61 12.07 -8.47
N PRO A 22 4.12 11.13 -9.32
CA PRO A 22 3.34 10.00 -8.85
C PRO A 22 4.07 9.27 -7.72
N LYS A 23 3.37 8.96 -6.64
CA LYS A 23 3.97 8.36 -5.45
C LYS A 23 2.98 7.57 -4.62
N ILE A 24 3.50 6.68 -3.80
CA ILE A 24 2.75 5.99 -2.76
C ILE A 24 2.96 6.74 -1.45
N ILE A 25 1.88 7.05 -0.75
CA ILE A 25 1.89 7.70 0.56
C ILE A 25 1.38 6.70 1.60
N TYR A 26 2.01 6.69 2.78
CA TYR A 26 1.59 5.85 3.90
C TYR A 26 1.89 6.49 5.26
N PRO A 27 1.09 6.21 6.31
CA PRO A 27 1.31 6.74 7.65
C PRO A 27 2.61 6.22 8.27
N ASN A 28 3.28 7.03 9.09
CA ASN A 28 4.46 6.60 9.84
C ASN A 28 4.13 5.63 10.98
N ILE A 29 2.87 5.58 11.43
CA ILE A 29 2.36 4.63 12.43
C ILE A 29 1.00 4.14 11.94
N LEU A 30 0.80 2.83 11.88
CA LEU A 30 -0.41 2.20 11.38
C LEU A 30 -0.67 0.85 12.06
N LYS A 31 -1.92 0.37 12.05
CA LYS A 31 -2.30 -0.96 12.58
C LYS A 31 -2.28 -2.04 11.51
N ARG A 32 -2.49 -1.66 10.28
CA ARG A 32 -2.56 -2.52 9.10
C ARG A 32 -2.02 -1.76 7.90
N PRO A 33 -1.72 -2.41 6.79
CA PRO A 33 -1.35 -1.72 5.57
C PRO A 33 -2.40 -0.67 5.16
N GLU A 34 -1.96 0.58 4.98
CA GLU A 34 -2.79 1.72 4.59
C GLU A 34 -1.98 2.60 3.63
N PHE A 35 -1.72 2.06 2.43
CA PHE A 35 -0.97 2.73 1.38
C PHE A 35 -1.94 3.32 0.35
N THR A 36 -1.70 4.54 -0.07
CA THR A 36 -2.50 5.21 -1.11
C THR A 36 -1.62 5.75 -2.23
N PHE A 37 -2.21 5.90 -3.42
CA PHE A 37 -1.52 6.42 -4.58
C PHE A 37 -1.88 7.89 -4.80
N ASP A 38 -0.88 8.73 -4.97
CA ASP A 38 -1.04 10.15 -5.24
C ASP A 38 -0.42 10.56 -6.57
N ILE A 39 -1.26 11.18 -7.42
CA ILE A 39 -0.88 11.79 -8.69
C ILE A 39 -1.20 13.30 -8.71
N LYS A 40 -1.66 13.84 -7.57
CA LYS A 40 -2.11 15.24 -7.46
C LYS A 40 -1.02 16.16 -6.91
N GLY A 41 0.15 15.63 -6.59
CA GLY A 41 1.25 16.40 -6.04
C GLY A 41 1.03 16.81 -4.57
N TRP A 42 0.39 15.99 -3.76
CA TRP A 42 0.16 16.32 -2.36
C TRP A 42 1.45 16.28 -1.54
N TYR A 43 1.65 17.35 -0.76
CA TYR A 43 2.70 17.40 0.24
C TYR A 43 2.25 16.76 1.55
N THR A 44 3.17 16.03 2.18
CA THR A 44 2.94 15.39 3.48
C THR A 44 3.82 16.02 4.55
N ASN A 45 3.42 15.90 5.79
CA ASN A 45 4.25 16.24 6.93
C ASN A 45 4.91 14.97 7.51
N GLN A 46 5.63 15.12 8.62
CA GLN A 46 6.32 14.03 9.34
C GLN A 46 5.42 12.84 9.77
N LYS A 47 4.09 12.92 9.58
CA LYS A 47 3.16 11.84 9.94
C LYS A 47 2.97 10.83 8.81
N CYS A 48 3.46 11.14 7.62
CA CYS A 48 3.41 10.25 6.46
C CYS A 48 4.78 10.17 5.80
N PHE A 49 5.07 8.98 5.27
CA PHE A 49 6.19 8.73 4.39
C PHE A 49 5.72 8.67 2.93
N ILE A 50 6.65 8.86 2.00
CA ILE A 50 6.41 8.68 0.58
C ILE A 50 7.37 7.67 -0.01
N ILE A 51 6.89 6.94 -1.03
CA ILE A 51 7.72 6.15 -1.95
C ILE A 51 7.51 6.78 -3.32
N SER A 52 8.54 7.45 -3.82
CA SER A 52 8.50 8.19 -5.08
C SER A 52 8.64 7.22 -6.27
N ILE A 53 7.56 6.51 -6.57
CA ILE A 53 7.49 5.53 -7.65
C ILE A 53 6.07 5.48 -8.23
N ASP A 54 5.98 5.39 -9.55
CA ASP A 54 4.74 5.15 -10.29
C ASP A 54 4.58 3.63 -10.53
N ASP A 55 4.22 2.91 -9.47
CA ASP A 55 4.07 1.45 -9.51
C ASP A 55 2.83 0.99 -8.75
N LYS A 56 1.78 0.69 -9.51
CA LYS A 56 0.51 0.18 -8.97
C LYS A 56 0.57 -1.30 -8.57
N TYR A 57 1.47 -2.09 -9.16
CA TYR A 57 1.71 -3.45 -8.70
C TYR A 57 2.28 -3.42 -7.28
N LEU A 58 3.27 -2.56 -7.03
CA LEU A 58 3.81 -2.36 -5.70
C LEU A 58 2.72 -1.92 -4.71
N LEU A 59 1.85 -0.96 -5.09
CA LEU A 59 0.72 -0.54 -4.26
C LEU A 59 -0.21 -1.70 -3.89
N GLY A 60 -0.53 -2.58 -4.86
CA GLY A 60 -1.35 -3.77 -4.63
C GLY A 60 -0.70 -4.73 -3.63
N PHE A 61 0.59 -5.02 -3.80
CA PHE A 61 1.35 -5.83 -2.85
C PHE A 61 1.38 -5.19 -1.45
N LEU A 62 1.67 -3.88 -1.37
CA LEU A 62 1.79 -3.17 -0.10
C LEU A 62 0.48 -3.17 0.72
N ASN A 63 -0.69 -3.26 0.08
CA ASN A 63 -1.98 -3.36 0.76
C ASN A 63 -2.47 -4.80 0.93
N SER A 64 -1.71 -5.81 0.50
CA SER A 64 -2.11 -7.22 0.59
C SER A 64 -2.03 -7.77 2.03
N LYS A 65 -2.77 -8.83 2.28
CA LYS A 65 -2.69 -9.60 3.54
C LYS A 65 -1.29 -10.18 3.77
N LEU A 66 -0.59 -10.60 2.71
CA LEU A 66 0.79 -11.06 2.85
C LEU A 66 1.70 -9.98 3.41
N ASN A 67 1.59 -8.73 2.93
CA ASN A 67 2.35 -7.62 3.49
C ASN A 67 1.96 -7.33 4.95
N HIS A 68 0.69 -7.47 5.31
CA HIS A 68 0.25 -7.35 6.71
C HIS A 68 0.90 -8.43 7.60
N TYR A 69 0.94 -9.67 7.14
CA TYR A 69 1.67 -10.75 7.82
C TYR A 69 3.16 -10.42 8.01
N LEU A 70 3.81 -9.83 6.98
CA LEU A 70 5.20 -9.40 7.07
C LEU A 70 5.38 -8.28 8.11
N PHE A 71 4.40 -7.40 8.31
CA PHE A 71 4.44 -6.41 9.38
C PHE A 71 4.60 -7.06 10.75
N GLU A 72 3.85 -8.12 11.03
CA GLU A 72 3.95 -8.83 12.30
C GLU A 72 5.32 -9.48 12.51
N LYS A 73 5.99 -9.89 11.44
CA LYS A 73 7.27 -10.61 11.51
C LYS A 73 8.48 -9.70 11.55
N TYR A 74 8.41 -8.55 10.91
CA TYR A 74 9.60 -7.73 10.63
C TYR A 74 9.54 -6.31 11.20
N LEU A 75 8.37 -5.78 11.51
CA LEU A 75 8.26 -4.42 12.03
C LEU A 75 8.20 -4.38 13.57
N PRO A 76 8.77 -3.34 14.18
CA PRO A 76 8.57 -3.10 15.61
C PRO A 76 7.08 -2.92 15.93
N LYS A 77 6.59 -3.70 16.90
CA LYS A 77 5.23 -3.57 17.40
C LYS A 77 5.19 -2.55 18.54
N LEU A 78 4.46 -1.48 18.33
CA LEU A 78 4.25 -0.43 19.31
C LEU A 78 3.07 -0.74 20.23
N ARG A 79 2.95 0.00 21.34
CA ARG A 79 1.82 -0.15 22.27
C ARG A 79 0.49 0.09 21.54
N GLY A 80 -0.49 -0.79 21.77
CA GLY A 80 -1.81 -0.73 21.15
C GLY A 80 -1.91 -1.42 19.79
N GLY A 81 -0.92 -2.25 19.44
CA GLY A 81 -0.94 -3.05 18.20
C GLY A 81 -0.58 -2.27 16.95
N PHE A 82 0.11 -1.16 17.12
CA PHE A 82 0.61 -0.36 15.98
C PHE A 82 1.97 -0.86 15.51
N TYR A 83 2.29 -0.58 14.24
CA TYR A 83 3.58 -0.83 13.60
C TYR A 83 4.18 0.48 13.10
N GLU A 84 5.51 0.54 13.06
CA GLU A 84 6.26 1.65 12.49
C GLU A 84 7.04 1.16 11.26
N PRO A 85 6.50 1.31 10.03
CA PRO A 85 7.15 0.90 8.79
C PRO A 85 8.21 1.92 8.36
N SER A 86 9.19 2.16 9.24
CA SER A 86 10.31 3.03 8.89
C SER A 86 11.20 2.39 7.83
N TYR A 87 11.90 3.22 7.05
CA TYR A 87 12.77 2.77 5.95
C TYR A 87 13.77 1.68 6.37
N VAL A 88 14.31 1.77 7.59
CA VAL A 88 15.31 0.82 8.10
C VAL A 88 14.82 -0.62 8.07
N PHE A 89 13.56 -0.83 8.44
CA PHE A 89 12.93 -2.16 8.45
C PHE A 89 12.30 -2.48 7.09
N PHE A 90 11.59 -1.51 6.51
CA PHE A 90 10.76 -1.70 5.34
C PHE A 90 11.54 -1.98 4.06
N LYS A 91 12.77 -1.42 3.93
CA LYS A 91 13.66 -1.65 2.78
C LYS A 91 14.03 -3.11 2.53
N ASN A 92 13.88 -3.97 3.53
CA ASN A 92 14.24 -5.38 3.46
C ASN A 92 13.04 -6.30 3.14
N PHE A 93 11.86 -5.73 2.90
CA PHE A 93 10.69 -6.55 2.57
C PHE A 93 10.89 -7.30 1.25
N PRO A 94 10.51 -8.57 1.19
CA PRO A 94 10.75 -9.43 0.03
C PRO A 94 9.74 -9.14 -1.09
N ILE A 95 9.87 -8.00 -1.77
CA ILE A 95 9.01 -7.65 -2.90
C ILE A 95 9.44 -8.45 -4.11
N LYS A 96 8.52 -9.26 -4.66
CA LYS A 96 8.79 -10.09 -5.82
C LYS A 96 9.02 -9.24 -7.06
N LYS A 97 10.20 -9.38 -7.66
CA LYS A 97 10.49 -8.83 -8.99
C LYS A 97 9.83 -9.71 -10.05
N ILE A 98 8.98 -9.10 -10.86
CA ILE A 98 8.24 -9.79 -11.92
C ILE A 98 9.17 -10.17 -13.08
N ASP A 99 9.12 -11.42 -13.48
CA ASP A 99 9.74 -11.90 -14.71
C ASP A 99 8.73 -11.77 -15.87
N PHE A 100 8.86 -10.71 -16.65
CA PHE A 100 7.97 -10.45 -17.78
C PHE A 100 8.11 -11.46 -18.95
N MET A 101 9.12 -12.30 -18.94
CA MET A 101 9.25 -13.44 -19.88
C MET A 101 8.35 -14.60 -19.50
N LYS A 102 7.97 -14.71 -18.24
CA LYS A 102 7.00 -15.69 -17.76
C LYS A 102 5.57 -15.15 -17.91
N LYS A 103 4.82 -15.74 -18.84
CA LYS A 103 3.44 -15.33 -19.15
C LYS A 103 2.54 -15.31 -17.90
N SER A 104 2.69 -16.27 -16.98
CA SER A 104 1.90 -16.33 -15.73
C SER A 104 2.18 -15.14 -14.81
N GLU A 105 3.45 -14.78 -14.60
CA GLU A 105 3.83 -13.66 -13.75
C GLU A 105 3.37 -12.32 -14.36
N LYS A 106 3.54 -12.16 -15.70
CA LYS A 106 3.04 -10.99 -16.41
C LYS A 106 1.52 -10.84 -16.29
N LEU A 107 0.76 -11.91 -16.48
CA LEU A 107 -0.70 -11.87 -16.34
C LEU A 107 -1.13 -11.49 -14.93
N ALA A 108 -0.51 -12.08 -13.90
CA ALA A 108 -0.82 -11.76 -12.52
C ALA A 108 -0.49 -10.30 -12.19
N HIS A 109 0.65 -9.79 -12.65
CA HIS A 109 1.03 -8.38 -12.53
C HIS A 109 -0.02 -7.44 -13.15
N ASP A 110 -0.41 -7.71 -14.41
CA ASP A 110 -1.34 -6.86 -15.15
C ASP A 110 -2.75 -6.89 -14.50
N GLU A 111 -3.20 -8.05 -14.00
CA GLU A 111 -4.47 -8.16 -13.26
C GLU A 111 -4.42 -7.47 -11.88
N ILE A 112 -3.29 -7.50 -11.17
CA ILE A 112 -3.14 -6.73 -9.93
C ILE A 112 -3.31 -5.24 -10.22
N ILE A 113 -2.63 -4.70 -11.23
CA ILE A 113 -2.75 -3.29 -11.61
C ILE A 113 -4.20 -2.92 -11.93
N LYS A 114 -4.89 -3.75 -12.70
CA LYS A 114 -6.31 -3.54 -13.06
C LYS A 114 -7.22 -3.49 -11.82
N HIS A 115 -7.01 -4.40 -10.85
CA HIS A 115 -7.76 -4.37 -9.60
C HIS A 115 -7.42 -3.15 -8.73
N VAL A 116 -6.16 -2.72 -8.71
CA VAL A 116 -5.74 -1.49 -8.02
C VAL A 116 -6.41 -0.27 -8.63
N ASP A 117 -6.42 -0.14 -9.97
CA ASP A 117 -7.13 0.94 -10.66
C ASP A 117 -8.61 0.98 -10.31
N LEU A 118 -9.26 -0.20 -10.30
CA LEU A 118 -10.65 -0.33 -9.89
C LEU A 118 -10.86 0.08 -8.42
N LEU A 119 -9.97 -0.30 -7.52
CA LEU A 119 -10.03 0.09 -6.11
C LEU A 119 -9.90 1.60 -5.93
N LEU A 120 -8.98 2.25 -6.63
CA LEU A 120 -8.81 3.70 -6.60
C LEU A 120 -10.10 4.40 -7.06
N GLN A 121 -10.70 3.94 -8.17
CA GLN A 121 -11.96 4.48 -8.67
C GLN A 121 -13.13 4.25 -7.68
N LEU A 122 -13.28 3.03 -7.15
CA LEU A 122 -14.36 2.69 -6.22
C LEU A 122 -14.28 3.48 -4.91
N ASN A 123 -13.07 3.72 -4.40
CA ASN A 123 -12.89 4.53 -3.20
C ASN A 123 -13.24 6.00 -3.43
N GLU A 124 -12.95 6.57 -4.61
CA GLU A 124 -13.44 7.92 -4.96
C GLU A 124 -14.96 7.93 -5.09
N GLU A 125 -15.57 6.96 -5.77
CA GLU A 125 -17.03 6.86 -5.89
C GLU A 125 -17.71 6.69 -4.52
N LEU A 126 -17.11 5.95 -3.61
CA LEU A 126 -17.63 5.74 -2.25
C LEU A 126 -17.70 7.04 -1.45
N LYS A 127 -16.69 7.92 -1.57
CA LYS A 127 -16.66 9.23 -0.88
C LYS A 127 -17.85 10.10 -1.29
N ASP A 128 -18.22 10.07 -2.57
CA ASP A 128 -19.30 10.91 -3.11
C ASP A 128 -20.68 10.27 -2.98
N THR A 129 -20.74 9.01 -2.58
CA THR A 129 -22.00 8.25 -2.53
C THR A 129 -22.77 8.51 -1.24
N LYS A 130 -23.97 9.10 -1.35
CA LYS A 130 -24.86 9.40 -0.22
C LYS A 130 -25.91 8.31 0.03
N LEU A 131 -26.17 7.42 -0.93
CA LEU A 131 -27.20 6.38 -0.84
C LEU A 131 -26.63 5.13 -0.16
N PRO A 132 -27.19 4.69 1.00
CA PRO A 132 -26.65 3.56 1.76
C PRO A 132 -26.56 2.25 0.96
N ALA A 133 -27.59 1.94 0.18
CA ALA A 133 -27.61 0.73 -0.65
C ALA A 133 -26.51 0.74 -1.73
N LYS A 134 -26.27 1.90 -2.37
CA LYS A 134 -25.20 2.04 -3.35
C LYS A 134 -23.83 1.95 -2.68
N ALA A 135 -23.66 2.59 -1.51
CA ALA A 135 -22.43 2.51 -0.73
C ALA A 135 -22.09 1.05 -0.36
N GLU A 136 -23.08 0.25 0.02
CA GLU A 136 -22.88 -1.15 0.34
C GLU A 136 -22.44 -1.97 -0.88
N GLN A 137 -23.06 -1.75 -2.04
CA GLN A 137 -22.63 -2.40 -3.29
C GLN A 137 -21.19 -2.05 -3.66
N ILE A 138 -20.78 -0.77 -3.48
CA ILE A 138 -19.40 -0.35 -3.73
C ILE A 138 -18.44 -1.06 -2.77
N LYS A 139 -18.77 -1.14 -1.48
CA LYS A 139 -17.94 -1.85 -0.49
C LYS A 139 -17.76 -3.33 -0.82
N GLN A 140 -18.81 -4.00 -1.28
CA GLN A 140 -18.73 -5.41 -1.73
C GLN A 140 -17.78 -5.56 -2.93
N ARG A 141 -17.83 -4.62 -3.89
CA ARG A 141 -16.89 -4.62 -5.04
C ARG A 141 -15.46 -4.35 -4.61
N ILE A 142 -15.24 -3.45 -3.63
CA ILE A 142 -13.94 -3.20 -3.02
C ILE A 142 -13.41 -4.49 -2.40
N ALA A 143 -14.16 -5.12 -1.50
CA ALA A 143 -13.77 -6.36 -0.83
C ALA A 143 -13.44 -7.48 -1.84
N HIS A 144 -14.24 -7.60 -2.91
CA HIS A 144 -13.95 -8.57 -3.97
C HIS A 144 -12.63 -8.28 -4.69
N SER A 145 -12.33 -7.02 -4.99
CA SER A 145 -11.08 -6.65 -5.68
C SER A 145 -9.85 -6.82 -4.78
N GLU A 146 -9.98 -6.51 -3.49
CA GLU A 146 -8.93 -6.76 -2.49
C GLU A 146 -8.62 -8.26 -2.37
N GLU A 147 -9.66 -9.10 -2.31
CA GLU A 147 -9.46 -10.55 -2.26
C GLU A 147 -8.82 -11.09 -3.53
N LYS A 148 -9.17 -10.57 -4.71
CA LYS A 148 -8.50 -10.93 -5.97
C LYS A 148 -7.02 -10.57 -5.96
N ILE A 149 -6.64 -9.40 -5.44
CA ILE A 149 -5.24 -9.01 -5.29
C ILE A 149 -4.53 -10.00 -4.35
N ASN A 150 -5.12 -10.36 -3.20
CA ASN A 150 -4.52 -11.32 -2.28
C ASN A 150 -4.24 -12.67 -2.94
N GLN A 151 -5.21 -13.21 -3.69
CA GLN A 151 -5.06 -14.47 -4.41
C GLN A 151 -3.93 -14.41 -5.46
N LEU A 152 -3.83 -13.31 -6.22
CA LEU A 152 -2.78 -13.10 -7.20
C LEU A 152 -1.40 -12.96 -6.55
N VAL A 153 -1.33 -12.27 -5.40
CA VAL A 153 -0.10 -12.15 -4.60
C VAL A 153 0.31 -13.53 -4.09
N TYR A 154 -0.61 -14.33 -3.51
CA TYR A 154 -0.28 -15.69 -3.05
C TYR A 154 0.25 -16.56 -4.19
N GLN A 155 -0.36 -16.48 -5.37
CA GLN A 155 0.09 -17.18 -6.56
C GLN A 155 1.50 -16.75 -6.99
N LEU A 156 1.78 -15.43 -7.01
CA LEU A 156 3.10 -14.90 -7.39
C LEU A 156 4.20 -15.34 -6.44
N TYR A 157 3.90 -15.47 -5.14
CA TYR A 157 4.84 -15.93 -4.13
C TYR A 157 4.86 -17.46 -3.98
N GLU A 158 4.06 -18.17 -4.78
CA GLU A 158 3.96 -19.63 -4.77
C GLU A 158 3.68 -20.20 -3.38
N LEU A 159 2.81 -19.49 -2.60
CA LEU A 159 2.46 -19.92 -1.25
C LEU A 159 1.68 -21.23 -1.26
N THR A 160 2.03 -22.13 -0.35
CA THR A 160 1.26 -23.35 -0.12
C THR A 160 -0.06 -23.05 0.60
N PRO A 161 -1.05 -23.98 0.56
CA PRO A 161 -2.31 -23.80 1.30
C PRO A 161 -2.11 -23.57 2.80
N GLU A 162 -1.10 -24.19 3.41
CA GLU A 162 -0.75 -24.05 4.82
C GLU A 162 -0.20 -22.64 5.10
N GLU A 163 0.65 -22.11 4.22
CA GLU A 163 1.19 -20.75 4.34
C GLU A 163 0.09 -19.69 4.14
N ILE A 164 -0.80 -19.89 3.16
CA ILE A 164 -1.96 -19.01 2.96
C ILE A 164 -2.81 -19.00 4.23
N LYS A 165 -3.08 -20.15 4.83
CA LYS A 165 -3.83 -20.24 6.08
C LYS A 165 -3.17 -19.44 7.20
N LEU A 166 -1.85 -19.54 7.37
CA LEU A 166 -1.10 -18.75 8.35
C LEU A 166 -1.24 -17.24 8.12
N VAL A 167 -1.15 -16.79 6.87
CA VAL A 167 -1.35 -15.38 6.50
C VAL A 167 -2.77 -14.92 6.85
N GLU A 168 -3.79 -15.70 6.46
CA GLU A 168 -5.20 -15.36 6.71
C GLU A 168 -5.54 -15.32 8.21
N GLU A 169 -5.04 -16.25 8.99
CA GLU A 169 -5.25 -16.29 10.43
C GLU A 169 -4.59 -15.10 11.16
N SER A 170 -3.42 -14.65 10.71
CA SER A 170 -2.71 -13.51 11.31
C SER A 170 -3.44 -12.17 11.12
N VAL A 171 -4.17 -12.02 10.02
CA VAL A 171 -4.89 -10.78 9.68
C VAL A 171 -6.25 -10.69 10.36
N ASN A 172 -6.85 -11.83 10.73
CA ASN A 172 -8.19 -11.91 11.32
C ASN A 172 -8.18 -11.97 12.85
N GLY A 173 -7.02 -12.02 13.49
CA GLY A 173 -6.81 -12.01 14.95
C GLY A 173 -6.49 -10.61 15.46
#